data_184476634d51bd4380d109fd4a78eee0
#
_entry.id   184476634d51bd4380d109fd4a78eee0
#
_cell.length_a   1.000
_cell.length_b   1.000
_cell.length_c   1.000
_cell.angle_alpha   90.00
_cell.angle_beta   90.00
_cell.angle_gamma   90.00
#
_symmetry.space_group_name_H-M   'P 1'
#
loop_
_entity.id
_entity.type
_entity.pdbx_description
1 polymer ?
#
loop_
_entity_poly.entity_id
_entity_poly.type
_entity_poly.pdbx_seq_one_letter_code
_entity_poly.pdbx_strand_id
1 'polypeptide(L)'
;MIDKFLDYISVEKRYSQNTLVSYKKDLEDLLLFISETEGTEDLKKVDKKIIRNFIVSLSEKKIQKRSINRKLSSLRSFYLYLLKIGEIQVSPLETIPSLKFYAEKQIPISEEEMENLGEILESESGNSLEKLIIETLYQTGMRKSELCNILLEQVDFSKSEIFVKGKGNKQRVVPISENLLKQMREYMAIRKPNEDSGIYFFVRENGKKLSEKFVYSVVNRYLSLITLKKKKSPHILRHSFATHVLNNGAEISKVKKILGHSSLASTQVYTNGNIEQLKRVFNQAHPRAYKKED
;
A
#
# COMPACT_ATOMS: atom_id res chain seq x y z
N MET A 1 8.08 14.68 25.58
CA MET A 1 7.92 13.21 25.75
C MET A 1 7.52 12.53 24.44
N ILE A 2 6.52 13.04 23.70
CA ILE A 2 6.10 12.51 22.39
C ILE A 2 7.27 12.48 21.42
N ASP A 3 8.04 13.55 21.29
CA ASP A 3 9.16 13.61 20.35
C ASP A 3 10.24 12.56 20.64
N LYS A 4 10.60 12.35 21.92
CA LYS A 4 11.52 11.27 22.32
C LYS A 4 11.03 9.87 21.93
N PHE A 5 9.73 9.63 22.04
CA PHE A 5 9.13 8.39 21.56
C PHE A 5 9.16 8.27 20.03
N LEU A 6 8.88 9.36 19.32
CA LEU A 6 8.96 9.38 17.85
C LEU A 6 10.39 9.11 17.36
N ASP A 7 11.39 9.70 18.02
CA ASP A 7 12.81 9.43 17.75
C ASP A 7 13.14 7.95 17.99
N TYR A 8 12.70 7.40 19.15
CA TYR A 8 12.88 5.98 19.47
C TYR A 8 12.31 5.05 18.39
N ILE A 9 11.05 5.26 17.96
CA ILE A 9 10.45 4.39 16.95
C ILE A 9 11.00 4.64 15.53
N SER A 10 11.54 5.84 15.27
CA SER A 10 12.22 6.16 14.03
C SER A 10 13.58 5.45 13.93
N VAL A 11 14.41 5.59 14.93
CA VAL A 11 15.80 5.10 14.95
C VAL A 11 15.87 3.61 15.29
N GLU A 12 15.33 3.21 16.44
CA GLU A 12 15.45 1.82 16.91
C GLU A 12 14.47 0.87 16.21
N LYS A 13 13.22 1.28 15.98
CA LYS A 13 12.20 0.45 15.34
C LYS A 13 12.14 0.61 13.83
N ARG A 14 12.81 1.61 13.28
CA ARG A 14 12.85 1.92 11.83
C ARG A 14 11.46 2.02 11.21
N TYR A 15 10.54 2.68 11.92
CA TYR A 15 9.18 2.89 11.42
C TYR A 15 9.19 3.91 10.27
N SER A 16 8.24 3.75 9.35
CA SER A 16 8.12 4.65 8.20
C SER A 16 7.65 6.05 8.63
N GLN A 17 8.01 7.08 7.86
CA GLN A 17 7.58 8.46 8.11
C GLN A 17 6.05 8.58 8.26
N ASN A 18 5.27 7.86 7.44
CA ASN A 18 3.81 7.84 7.55
C ASN A 18 3.33 7.26 8.90
N THR A 19 4.06 6.30 9.45
CA THR A 19 3.76 5.76 10.79
C THR A 19 4.06 6.77 11.86
N LEU A 20 5.20 7.49 11.77
CA LEU A 20 5.57 8.54 12.71
C LEU A 20 4.51 9.66 12.74
N VAL A 21 4.11 10.17 11.57
CA VAL A 21 3.06 11.18 11.44
C VAL A 21 1.73 10.71 12.04
N SER A 22 1.35 9.45 11.77
CA SER A 22 0.12 8.89 12.30
C SER A 22 0.16 8.72 13.82
N TYR A 23 1.28 8.24 14.36
CA TYR A 23 1.46 8.05 15.80
C TYR A 23 1.51 9.39 16.54
N LYS A 24 2.22 10.38 15.99
CA LYS A 24 2.24 11.74 16.52
C LYS A 24 0.81 12.28 16.68
N LYS A 25 0.04 12.24 15.59
CA LYS A 25 -1.35 12.71 15.61
C LYS A 25 -2.22 11.96 16.63
N ASP A 26 -2.06 10.64 16.76
CA ASP A 26 -2.86 9.86 17.71
C ASP A 26 -2.54 10.21 19.17
N LEU A 27 -1.26 10.53 19.47
CA LEU A 27 -0.84 10.99 20.80
C LEU A 27 -1.27 12.43 21.08
N GLU A 28 -1.20 13.31 20.08
CA GLU A 28 -1.71 14.69 20.17
C GLU A 28 -3.22 14.71 20.41
N ASP A 29 -3.99 13.82 19.75
CA ASP A 29 -5.43 13.69 19.98
C ASP A 29 -5.76 13.24 21.43
N LEU A 30 -4.95 12.34 22.01
CA LEU A 30 -5.10 11.98 23.44
C LEU A 30 -4.70 13.14 24.35
N LEU A 31 -3.59 13.83 24.05
CA LEU A 31 -3.11 14.96 24.84
C LEU A 31 -4.16 16.08 24.89
N LEU A 32 -4.75 16.43 23.75
CA LEU A 32 -5.84 17.40 23.68
C LEU A 32 -7.03 16.95 24.52
N PHE A 33 -7.43 15.68 24.43
CA PHE A 33 -8.54 15.15 25.19
C PHE A 33 -8.31 15.28 26.71
N ILE A 34 -7.13 14.93 27.22
CA ILE A 34 -6.86 15.01 28.67
C ILE A 34 -6.67 16.47 29.13
N SER A 35 -6.19 17.36 28.28
CA SER A 35 -6.13 18.79 28.57
C SER A 35 -7.55 19.37 28.77
N GLU A 36 -8.51 18.97 27.91
CA GLU A 36 -9.90 19.44 27.96
C GLU A 36 -10.70 18.82 29.11
N THR A 37 -10.47 17.53 29.45
CA THR A 37 -11.33 16.79 30.39
C THR A 37 -10.73 16.66 31.79
N GLU A 38 -9.40 16.61 31.92
CA GLU A 38 -8.71 16.37 33.18
C GLU A 38 -7.85 17.58 33.59
N GLY A 39 -7.78 18.64 32.77
CA GLY A 39 -6.97 19.83 33.04
C GLY A 39 -5.47 19.58 33.12
N THR A 40 -4.97 18.51 32.49
CA THR A 40 -3.55 18.12 32.53
C THR A 40 -3.04 17.79 31.14
N GLU A 41 -1.76 18.05 30.88
CA GLU A 41 -1.04 17.66 29.66
C GLU A 41 -0.04 16.51 29.94
N ASP A 42 -0.07 15.93 31.14
CA ASP A 42 0.86 14.86 31.52
C ASP A 42 0.31 13.47 31.16
N LEU A 43 0.77 12.95 30.04
CA LEU A 43 0.40 11.61 29.55
C LEU A 43 0.79 10.46 30.53
N LYS A 44 1.67 10.71 31.53
CA LYS A 44 2.00 9.71 32.54
C LYS A 44 0.92 9.51 33.57
N LYS A 45 0.06 10.52 33.77
CA LYS A 45 -1.06 10.48 34.70
C LYS A 45 -2.33 9.83 34.13
N VAL A 46 -2.28 9.45 32.86
CA VAL A 46 -3.42 8.78 32.20
C VAL A 46 -3.59 7.38 32.78
N ASP A 47 -4.78 7.12 33.28
CA ASP A 47 -5.20 5.81 33.79
C ASP A 47 -6.15 5.08 32.81
N LYS A 48 -6.55 3.87 33.20
CA LYS A 48 -7.49 3.05 32.40
C LYS A 48 -8.85 3.72 32.21
N LYS A 49 -9.33 4.51 33.18
CA LYS A 49 -10.63 5.20 33.12
C LYS A 49 -10.57 6.30 32.05
N ILE A 50 -9.51 7.09 32.05
CA ILE A 50 -9.28 8.15 31.06
C ILE A 50 -9.22 7.54 29.65
N ILE A 51 -8.51 6.43 29.43
CA ILE A 51 -8.48 5.75 28.12
C ILE A 51 -9.88 5.28 27.68
N ARG A 52 -10.70 4.77 28.62
CA ARG A 52 -12.07 4.37 28.30
C ARG A 52 -12.93 5.59 27.90
N ASN A 53 -12.82 6.69 28.63
CA ASN A 53 -13.51 7.94 28.30
C ASN A 53 -13.08 8.46 26.93
N PHE A 54 -11.78 8.40 26.62
CA PHE A 54 -11.27 8.75 25.29
C PHE A 54 -11.88 7.88 24.19
N ILE A 55 -12.00 6.56 24.38
CA ILE A 55 -12.65 5.66 23.42
C ILE A 55 -14.13 6.04 23.22
N VAL A 56 -14.83 6.39 24.30
CA VAL A 56 -16.24 6.84 24.25
C VAL A 56 -16.33 8.12 23.42
N SER A 57 -15.52 9.14 23.72
CA SER A 57 -15.51 10.41 22.99
C SER A 57 -15.24 10.23 21.50
N LEU A 58 -14.30 9.33 21.13
CA LEU A 58 -14.04 8.99 19.73
C LEU A 58 -15.25 8.33 19.07
N SER A 59 -16.00 7.51 19.81
CA SER A 59 -17.20 6.84 19.32
C SER A 59 -18.35 7.83 19.12
N GLU A 60 -18.52 8.78 20.02
CA GLU A 60 -19.50 9.89 19.91
C GLU A 60 -19.20 10.79 18.70
N LYS A 61 -17.92 11.03 18.41
CA LYS A 61 -17.46 11.71 17.20
C LYS A 61 -17.62 10.84 15.93
N LYS A 62 -18.31 9.69 16.02
CA LYS A 62 -18.59 8.75 14.92
C LYS A 62 -17.33 8.21 14.23
N ILE A 63 -16.20 8.14 14.93
CA ILE A 63 -14.98 7.55 14.41
C ILE A 63 -15.16 6.03 14.30
N GLN A 64 -14.81 5.46 13.16
CA GLN A 64 -14.96 4.02 12.92
C GLN A 64 -14.12 3.20 13.90
N LYS A 65 -14.65 2.08 14.41
CA LYS A 65 -13.97 1.16 15.35
C LYS A 65 -12.57 0.74 14.87
N ARG A 66 -12.38 0.55 13.57
CA ARG A 66 -11.07 0.26 12.97
C ARG A 66 -10.06 1.39 13.21
N SER A 67 -10.50 2.64 13.06
CA SER A 67 -9.65 3.83 13.30
C SER A 67 -9.35 4.00 14.79
N ILE A 68 -10.33 3.73 15.67
CA ILE A 68 -10.11 3.71 17.12
C ILE A 68 -9.06 2.63 17.49
N ASN A 69 -9.19 1.41 16.97
CA ASN A 69 -8.22 0.35 17.22
C ASN A 69 -6.79 0.71 16.72
N ARG A 70 -6.68 1.42 15.59
CA ARG A 70 -5.39 1.94 15.12
C ARG A 70 -4.80 2.93 16.12
N LYS A 71 -5.62 3.88 16.63
CA LYS A 71 -5.20 4.81 17.68
C LYS A 71 -4.76 4.08 18.95
N LEU A 72 -5.53 3.09 19.40
CA LEU A 72 -5.14 2.28 20.54
C LEU A 72 -3.82 1.52 20.32
N SER A 73 -3.49 1.14 19.10
CA SER A 73 -2.21 0.49 18.79
C SER A 73 -1.03 1.46 18.93
N SER A 74 -1.17 2.72 18.47
CA SER A 74 -0.13 3.73 18.67
C SER A 74 0.03 4.10 20.15
N LEU A 75 -1.07 4.23 20.89
CA LEU A 75 -1.02 4.47 22.34
C LEU A 75 -0.36 3.31 23.09
N ARG A 76 -0.69 2.05 22.77
CA ARG A 76 -0.01 0.88 23.36
C ARG A 76 1.49 0.93 23.12
N SER A 77 1.91 1.26 21.90
CA SER A 77 3.33 1.38 21.59
C SER A 77 4.03 2.47 22.41
N PHE A 78 3.36 3.60 22.62
CA PHE A 78 3.85 4.69 23.45
C PHE A 78 3.96 4.31 24.92
N TYR A 79 2.92 3.72 25.50
CA TYR A 79 2.94 3.31 26.91
C TYR A 79 3.91 2.15 27.19
N LEU A 80 4.12 1.25 26.23
CA LEU A 80 5.19 0.25 26.31
C LEU A 80 6.60 0.89 26.28
N TYR A 81 6.76 1.99 25.51
CA TYR A 81 8.00 2.75 25.57
C TYR A 81 8.21 3.41 26.94
N LEU A 82 7.17 4.03 27.53
CA LEU A 82 7.26 4.63 28.85
C LEU A 82 7.59 3.60 29.95
N LEU A 83 7.02 2.40 29.87
CA LEU A 83 7.41 1.27 30.75
C LEU A 83 8.89 0.91 30.56
N LYS A 84 9.37 0.80 29.31
CA LYS A 84 10.75 0.45 28.99
C LYS A 84 11.76 1.44 29.59
N ILE A 85 11.44 2.73 29.60
CA ILE A 85 12.33 3.79 30.13
C ILE A 85 12.08 4.10 31.62
N GLY A 86 11.20 3.34 32.29
CA GLY A 86 10.91 3.48 33.72
C GLY A 86 10.07 4.71 34.12
N GLU A 87 9.44 5.38 33.18
CA GLU A 87 8.63 6.59 33.44
C GLU A 87 7.25 6.26 34.04
N ILE A 88 6.78 5.04 33.88
CA ILE A 88 5.57 4.48 34.48
C ILE A 88 5.81 3.03 34.92
N GLN A 89 5.02 2.53 35.86
CA GLN A 89 5.11 1.14 36.32
C GLN A 89 4.05 0.22 35.71
N VAL A 90 2.92 0.76 35.27
CA VAL A 90 1.79 0.01 34.70
C VAL A 90 1.24 0.76 33.48
N SER A 91 0.94 0.02 32.41
CA SER A 91 0.34 0.62 31.22
C SER A 91 -1.17 0.79 31.41
N PRO A 92 -1.75 1.98 31.14
CA PRO A 92 -3.19 2.20 31.20
C PRO A 92 -3.98 1.38 30.18
N LEU A 93 -3.28 0.83 29.15
CA LEU A 93 -3.90 0.02 28.10
C LEU A 93 -3.74 -1.49 28.31
N GLU A 94 -3.09 -1.95 29.38
CA GLU A 94 -2.79 -3.37 29.60
C GLU A 94 -4.02 -4.26 29.49
N THR A 95 -5.12 -3.86 30.10
CA THR A 95 -6.38 -4.63 30.15
C THR A 95 -7.48 -4.07 29.23
N ILE A 96 -7.15 -3.14 28.31
CA ILE A 96 -8.13 -2.59 27.36
C ILE A 96 -8.10 -3.43 26.07
N PRO A 97 -9.18 -4.18 25.76
CA PRO A 97 -9.23 -4.96 24.54
C PRO A 97 -9.45 -4.06 23.32
N SER A 98 -9.11 -4.58 22.16
CA SER A 98 -9.49 -3.96 20.88
C SER A 98 -10.99 -4.09 20.65
N LEU A 99 -11.60 -3.07 20.07
CA LEU A 99 -13.02 -3.06 19.74
C LEU A 99 -13.33 -4.11 18.67
N LYS A 100 -14.31 -4.96 18.92
CA LYS A 100 -14.78 -5.92 17.92
C LYS A 100 -15.46 -5.19 16.76
N PHE A 101 -15.05 -5.47 15.54
CA PHE A 101 -15.70 -4.98 14.32
C PHE A 101 -15.64 -6.06 13.24
N TYR A 102 -16.64 -6.07 12.39
CA TYR A 102 -16.64 -6.92 11.20
C TYR A 102 -16.02 -6.15 10.05
N ALA A 103 -14.90 -6.67 9.55
CA ALA A 103 -14.31 -6.12 8.33
C ALA A 103 -15.18 -6.53 7.14
N GLU A 104 -15.68 -5.57 6.37
CA GLU A 104 -16.26 -5.88 5.07
C GLU A 104 -15.24 -6.61 4.21
N LYS A 105 -15.61 -7.79 3.71
CA LYS A 105 -14.78 -8.53 2.75
C LYS A 105 -14.54 -7.62 1.52
N GLN A 106 -13.31 -7.50 1.15
CA GLN A 106 -12.97 -6.82 -0.10
C GLN A 106 -13.24 -7.80 -1.24
N ILE A 107 -14.22 -7.47 -2.09
CA ILE A 107 -14.55 -8.27 -3.26
C ILE A 107 -13.64 -7.81 -4.40
N PRO A 108 -12.82 -8.69 -4.99
CA PRO A 108 -11.98 -8.34 -6.14
C PRO A 108 -12.83 -7.90 -7.33
N ILE A 109 -12.26 -7.14 -8.24
CA ILE A 109 -12.85 -6.90 -9.58
C ILE A 109 -12.79 -8.25 -10.32
N SER A 110 -13.84 -8.63 -11.01
CA SER A 110 -13.87 -9.89 -11.79
C SER A 110 -12.98 -9.78 -13.04
N GLU A 111 -12.66 -10.92 -13.64
CA GLU A 111 -11.91 -10.95 -14.92
C GLU A 111 -12.72 -10.26 -16.02
N GLU A 112 -14.02 -10.51 -16.10
CA GLU A 112 -14.94 -9.85 -17.04
C GLU A 112 -14.95 -8.31 -16.83
N GLU A 113 -15.08 -7.82 -15.59
CA GLU A 113 -14.99 -6.40 -15.29
C GLU A 113 -13.63 -5.81 -15.72
N MET A 114 -12.54 -6.58 -15.60
CA MET A 114 -11.21 -6.15 -16.05
C MET A 114 -11.04 -6.21 -17.57
N GLU A 115 -11.71 -7.12 -18.27
CA GLU A 115 -11.78 -7.16 -19.74
C GLU A 115 -12.51 -5.92 -20.25
N ASN A 116 -13.71 -5.62 -19.74
CA ASN A 116 -14.47 -4.42 -20.06
C ASN A 116 -13.66 -3.13 -19.81
N LEU A 117 -12.86 -3.10 -18.71
CA LEU A 117 -11.95 -1.98 -18.46
C LEU A 117 -10.89 -1.85 -19.56
N GLY A 118 -10.37 -2.98 -20.03
CA GLY A 118 -9.41 -3.02 -21.13
C GLY A 118 -9.97 -2.39 -22.41
N GLU A 119 -11.18 -2.76 -22.80
CA GLU A 119 -11.88 -2.21 -23.96
C GLU A 119 -12.10 -0.70 -23.85
N ILE A 120 -12.53 -0.22 -22.65
CA ILE A 120 -12.67 1.22 -22.40
C ILE A 120 -11.33 1.93 -22.54
N LEU A 121 -10.26 1.38 -21.97
CA LEU A 121 -8.91 1.95 -22.05
C LEU A 121 -8.36 1.96 -23.49
N GLU A 122 -8.79 1.06 -24.34
CA GLU A 122 -8.40 1.01 -25.76
C GLU A 122 -9.21 1.97 -26.63
N SER A 123 -10.51 2.09 -26.38
CA SER A 123 -11.42 2.98 -27.11
C SER A 123 -11.22 4.46 -26.79
N GLU A 124 -10.82 4.80 -25.57
CA GLU A 124 -10.48 6.17 -25.24
C GLU A 124 -9.13 6.55 -25.90
N SER A 125 -9.15 7.48 -26.83
CA SER A 125 -7.95 8.18 -27.36
C SER A 125 -7.23 9.02 -26.27
N GLY A 126 -7.54 8.73 -25.02
CA GLY A 126 -7.15 9.45 -23.83
C GLY A 126 -5.78 9.09 -23.29
N ASN A 127 -5.49 9.62 -22.16
CA ASN A 127 -4.21 9.72 -21.45
C ASN A 127 -3.45 8.42 -21.35
N SER A 128 -2.44 8.22 -22.20
CA SER A 128 -1.58 7.03 -22.21
C SER A 128 -0.94 6.72 -20.84
N LEU A 129 -0.66 7.76 -20.04
CA LEU A 129 -0.17 7.62 -18.67
C LEU A 129 -1.18 6.93 -17.76
N GLU A 130 -2.47 7.30 -17.83
CA GLU A 130 -3.49 6.72 -16.94
C GLU A 130 -3.79 5.27 -17.28
N LYS A 131 -3.87 4.96 -18.57
CA LYS A 131 -3.94 3.57 -19.07
C LYS A 131 -2.76 2.75 -18.55
N LEU A 132 -1.56 3.27 -18.68
CA LEU A 132 -0.34 2.60 -18.24
C LEU A 132 -0.30 2.41 -16.72
N ILE A 133 -0.80 3.37 -15.92
CA ILE A 133 -0.94 3.24 -14.47
C ILE A 133 -1.84 2.05 -14.11
N ILE A 134 -3.02 1.95 -14.74
CA ILE A 134 -4.00 0.88 -14.49
C ILE A 134 -3.40 -0.48 -14.85
N GLU A 135 -2.87 -0.61 -16.07
CA GLU A 135 -2.30 -1.87 -16.55
C GLU A 135 -1.09 -2.29 -15.69
N THR A 136 -0.21 -1.35 -15.34
CA THR A 136 0.94 -1.67 -14.48
C THR A 136 0.50 -2.17 -13.11
N LEU A 137 -0.46 -1.51 -12.47
CA LEU A 137 -0.98 -1.93 -11.16
C LEU A 137 -1.66 -3.30 -11.23
N TYR A 138 -2.46 -3.54 -12.25
CA TYR A 138 -3.18 -4.81 -12.41
C TYR A 138 -2.25 -5.96 -12.77
N GLN A 139 -1.34 -5.78 -13.73
CA GLN A 139 -0.45 -6.86 -14.16
C GLN A 139 0.63 -7.20 -13.13
N THR A 140 1.07 -6.26 -12.32
CA THR A 140 2.18 -6.47 -11.38
C THR A 140 1.73 -6.69 -9.94
N GLY A 141 0.50 -6.31 -9.63
CA GLY A 141 0.00 -6.32 -8.26
C GLY A 141 0.81 -5.45 -7.29
N MET A 142 1.61 -4.50 -7.78
CA MET A 142 2.43 -3.63 -6.93
C MET A 142 1.59 -2.65 -6.12
N ARG A 143 2.16 -2.09 -5.05
CA ARG A 143 1.52 -1.04 -4.27
C ARG A 143 1.57 0.28 -5.02
N LYS A 144 0.59 1.17 -4.80
CA LYS A 144 0.58 2.51 -5.41
C LYS A 144 1.86 3.31 -5.09
N SER A 145 2.40 3.18 -3.87
CA SER A 145 3.65 3.83 -3.48
C SER A 145 4.86 3.23 -4.22
N GLU A 146 4.87 1.93 -4.50
CA GLU A 146 5.90 1.29 -5.29
C GLU A 146 5.86 1.82 -6.74
N LEU A 147 4.67 1.89 -7.35
CA LEU A 147 4.48 2.47 -8.69
C LEU A 147 5.02 3.90 -8.77
N CYS A 148 4.63 4.78 -7.82
CA CYS A 148 5.08 6.17 -7.80
C CYS A 148 6.59 6.34 -7.65
N ASN A 149 7.29 5.32 -7.17
CA ASN A 149 8.74 5.36 -6.89
C ASN A 149 9.58 4.50 -7.84
N ILE A 150 8.99 3.94 -8.90
CA ILE A 150 9.78 3.21 -9.92
C ILE A 150 10.76 4.19 -10.58
N LEU A 151 12.04 3.81 -10.58
CA LEU A 151 13.09 4.53 -11.27
C LEU A 151 13.25 3.99 -12.70
N LEU A 152 13.80 4.80 -13.60
CA LEU A 152 14.09 4.39 -14.98
C LEU A 152 14.96 3.13 -15.03
N GLU A 153 16.02 3.11 -14.24
CA GLU A 153 16.98 1.99 -14.14
C GLU A 153 16.38 0.68 -13.62
N GLN A 154 15.18 0.76 -13.02
CA GLN A 154 14.49 -0.42 -12.47
C GLN A 154 13.61 -1.13 -13.49
N VAL A 155 13.44 -0.61 -14.68
CA VAL A 155 12.69 -1.25 -15.76
C VAL A 155 13.66 -1.87 -16.75
N ASP A 156 13.77 -3.19 -16.74
CA ASP A 156 14.61 -3.93 -17.69
C ASP A 156 13.78 -4.32 -18.91
N PHE A 157 13.92 -3.52 -19.98
CA PHE A 157 13.23 -3.74 -21.24
C PHE A 157 13.71 -4.97 -22.01
N SER A 158 14.92 -5.46 -21.74
CA SER A 158 15.49 -6.63 -22.41
C SER A 158 14.97 -7.93 -21.79
N LYS A 159 14.71 -7.91 -20.50
CA LYS A 159 14.24 -9.07 -19.75
C LYS A 159 12.74 -9.06 -19.48
N SER A 160 12.02 -7.99 -19.85
CA SER A 160 10.59 -7.79 -19.52
C SER A 160 10.33 -7.89 -18.01
N GLU A 161 11.09 -7.13 -17.22
CA GLU A 161 11.08 -7.18 -15.76
C GLU A 161 11.10 -5.79 -15.12
N ILE A 162 10.47 -5.67 -13.95
CA ILE A 162 10.58 -4.49 -13.10
C ILE A 162 11.17 -4.89 -11.75
N PHE A 163 12.24 -4.19 -11.34
CA PHE A 163 12.84 -4.30 -10.01
C PHE A 163 12.09 -3.40 -9.04
N VAL A 164 11.29 -3.99 -8.15
CA VAL A 164 10.45 -3.23 -7.20
C VAL A 164 11.09 -3.23 -5.82
N LYS A 165 11.35 -2.05 -5.29
CA LYS A 165 11.84 -1.84 -3.92
C LYS A 165 10.67 -1.68 -2.96
N GLY A 166 10.49 -2.64 -2.06
CA GLY A 166 9.41 -2.67 -1.07
C GLY A 166 9.81 -2.17 0.32
N LYS A 167 8.90 -2.37 1.28
CA LYS A 167 9.14 -1.99 2.70
C LYS A 167 10.37 -2.71 3.26
N GLY A 168 11.21 -1.98 3.99
CA GLY A 168 12.44 -2.52 4.60
C GLY A 168 13.56 -2.74 3.57
N ASN A 169 13.58 -2.00 2.48
CA ASN A 169 14.60 -2.07 1.43
C ASN A 169 14.69 -3.44 0.72
N LYS A 170 13.66 -4.29 0.87
CA LYS A 170 13.60 -5.58 0.19
C LYS A 170 13.25 -5.36 -1.28
N GLN A 171 14.07 -5.95 -2.17
CA GLN A 171 13.83 -5.90 -3.60
C GLN A 171 13.14 -7.18 -4.06
N ARG A 172 12.32 -7.06 -5.11
CA ARG A 172 11.76 -8.19 -5.83
C ARG A 172 11.68 -7.89 -7.30
N VAL A 173 11.78 -8.93 -8.11
CA VAL A 173 11.58 -8.87 -9.55
C VAL A 173 10.13 -9.20 -9.84
N VAL A 174 9.51 -8.39 -10.70
CA VAL A 174 8.14 -8.60 -11.17
C VAL A 174 8.18 -8.72 -12.69
N PRO A 175 7.81 -9.87 -13.27
CA PRO A 175 7.70 -10.01 -14.72
C PRO A 175 6.55 -9.17 -15.25
N ILE A 176 6.66 -8.71 -16.49
CA ILE A 176 5.62 -7.97 -17.20
C ILE A 176 5.37 -8.58 -18.58
N SER A 177 4.15 -8.41 -19.09
CA SER A 177 3.78 -8.91 -20.42
C SER A 177 4.42 -8.08 -21.53
N GLU A 178 4.58 -8.66 -22.71
CA GLU A 178 5.09 -7.96 -23.90
C GLU A 178 4.22 -6.75 -24.27
N ASN A 179 2.90 -6.85 -24.08
CA ASN A 179 2.00 -5.73 -24.33
C ASN A 179 2.26 -4.57 -23.36
N LEU A 180 2.42 -4.84 -22.06
CA LEU A 180 2.76 -3.80 -21.09
C LEU A 180 4.14 -3.20 -21.38
N LEU A 181 5.11 -4.03 -21.77
CA LEU A 181 6.43 -3.58 -22.15
C LEU A 181 6.38 -2.62 -23.35
N LYS A 182 5.57 -2.93 -24.36
CA LYS A 182 5.34 -2.07 -25.52
C LYS A 182 4.75 -0.73 -25.09
N GLN A 183 3.69 -0.73 -24.29
CA GLN A 183 3.08 0.50 -23.75
C GLN A 183 4.09 1.34 -22.95
N MET A 184 4.95 0.69 -22.16
CA MET A 184 6.01 1.37 -21.42
C MET A 184 7.03 2.05 -22.33
N ARG A 185 7.42 1.41 -23.45
CA ARG A 185 8.33 2.01 -24.45
C ARG A 185 7.68 3.22 -25.13
N GLU A 186 6.42 3.10 -25.54
CA GLU A 186 5.65 4.20 -26.14
C GLU A 186 5.54 5.38 -25.17
N TYR A 187 5.24 5.13 -23.91
CA TYR A 187 5.21 6.16 -22.88
C TYR A 187 6.57 6.84 -22.68
N MET A 188 7.66 6.07 -22.67
CA MET A 188 9.02 6.60 -22.55
C MET A 188 9.37 7.62 -23.65
N ALA A 189 8.85 7.46 -24.86
CA ALA A 189 9.10 8.36 -25.99
C ALA A 189 8.37 9.71 -25.84
N ILE A 190 7.27 9.76 -25.09
CA ILE A 190 6.43 10.95 -24.96
C ILE A 190 6.50 11.65 -23.60
N ARG A 191 7.06 10.99 -22.58
CA ARG A 191 7.14 11.56 -21.23
C ARG A 191 8.02 12.81 -21.20
N LYS A 192 7.60 13.83 -20.46
CA LYS A 192 8.32 15.10 -20.31
C LYS A 192 8.57 15.38 -18.83
N PRO A 193 9.63 14.87 -18.22
CA PRO A 193 9.95 15.11 -16.82
C PRO A 193 10.51 16.52 -16.60
N ASN A 194 10.28 17.07 -15.40
CA ASN A 194 11.05 18.20 -14.89
C ASN A 194 12.43 17.71 -14.40
N GLU A 195 13.35 18.63 -14.13
CA GLU A 195 14.70 18.31 -13.64
C GLU A 195 14.71 17.38 -12.43
N ASP A 196 13.90 17.66 -11.42
CA ASP A 196 13.82 16.86 -10.18
C ASP A 196 13.14 15.48 -10.35
N SER A 197 12.43 15.27 -11.44
CA SER A 197 11.63 14.04 -11.67
C SER A 197 12.19 13.14 -12.76
N GLY A 198 13.30 13.51 -13.38
CA GLY A 198 13.91 12.80 -14.51
C GLY A 198 14.22 11.33 -14.22
N ILE A 199 14.63 11.02 -13.00
CA ILE A 199 14.98 9.66 -12.57
C ILE A 199 13.76 8.73 -12.41
N TYR A 200 12.53 9.26 -12.25
CA TYR A 200 11.34 8.45 -12.07
C TYR A 200 10.78 7.99 -13.40
N PHE A 201 10.35 6.74 -13.47
CA PHE A 201 9.74 6.20 -14.67
C PHE A 201 8.44 6.92 -15.02
N PHE A 202 7.54 7.05 -14.04
CA PHE A 202 6.25 7.70 -14.20
C PHE A 202 6.30 9.16 -13.78
N VAL A 203 5.91 10.06 -14.69
CA VAL A 203 5.75 11.48 -14.43
C VAL A 203 4.39 11.95 -14.95
N ARG A 204 3.82 12.97 -14.34
CA ARG A 204 2.57 13.60 -14.78
C ARG A 204 2.82 14.47 -16.02
N GLU A 205 1.76 14.87 -16.72
CA GLU A 205 1.85 15.78 -17.88
C GLU A 205 2.57 17.10 -17.55
N ASN A 206 2.44 17.58 -16.31
CA ASN A 206 3.16 18.78 -15.84
C ASN A 206 4.63 18.49 -15.47
N GLY A 207 5.15 17.35 -15.84
CA GLY A 207 6.53 16.92 -15.61
C GLY A 207 6.85 16.47 -14.18
N LYS A 208 5.94 16.59 -13.21
CA LYS A 208 6.20 16.24 -11.81
C LYS A 208 6.03 14.74 -11.58
N LYS A 209 6.76 14.20 -10.61
CA LYS A 209 6.61 12.84 -10.10
C LYS A 209 5.15 12.52 -9.78
N LEU A 210 4.72 11.25 -9.99
CA LEU A 210 3.41 10.80 -9.57
C LEU A 210 3.22 10.91 -8.05
N SER A 211 2.07 11.41 -7.63
CA SER A 211 1.63 11.34 -6.24
C SER A 211 0.70 10.14 -6.03
N GLU A 212 0.73 9.54 -4.84
CA GLU A 212 -0.18 8.46 -4.47
C GLU A 212 -1.66 8.87 -4.54
N LYS A 213 -1.95 10.16 -4.32
CA LYS A 213 -3.30 10.73 -4.45
C LYS A 213 -3.76 10.73 -5.90
N PHE A 214 -2.88 11.09 -6.84
CA PHE A 214 -3.20 11.06 -8.26
C PHE A 214 -3.47 9.63 -8.75
N VAL A 215 -2.59 8.68 -8.42
CA VAL A 215 -2.78 7.26 -8.75
C VAL A 215 -4.11 6.74 -8.18
N TYR A 216 -4.43 7.12 -6.94
CA TYR A 216 -5.72 6.75 -6.33
C TYR A 216 -6.92 7.32 -7.11
N SER A 217 -6.87 8.60 -7.50
CA SER A 217 -7.97 9.23 -8.25
C SER A 217 -8.17 8.61 -9.64
N VAL A 218 -7.08 8.29 -10.34
CA VAL A 218 -7.13 7.57 -11.63
C VAL A 218 -7.80 6.21 -11.46
N VAL A 219 -7.30 5.38 -10.54
CA VAL A 219 -7.88 4.05 -10.30
C VAL A 219 -9.34 4.14 -9.87
N ASN A 220 -9.70 5.06 -8.99
CA ASN A 220 -11.08 5.23 -8.53
C ASN A 220 -12.00 5.60 -9.69
N ARG A 221 -11.59 6.54 -10.55
CA ARG A 221 -12.35 6.98 -11.71
C ARG A 221 -12.61 5.81 -12.67
N TYR A 222 -11.58 5.12 -13.12
CA TYR A 222 -11.71 4.02 -14.07
C TYR A 222 -12.50 2.83 -13.51
N LEU A 223 -12.26 2.44 -12.27
CA LEU A 223 -13.06 1.38 -11.64
C LEU A 223 -14.54 1.80 -11.45
N SER A 224 -14.84 3.09 -11.39
CA SER A 224 -16.23 3.56 -11.30
C SER A 224 -17.02 3.40 -12.60
N LEU A 225 -16.33 3.25 -13.72
CA LEU A 225 -16.97 2.99 -15.02
C LEU A 225 -17.46 1.54 -15.16
N ILE A 226 -16.79 0.60 -14.48
CA ILE A 226 -17.03 -0.83 -14.70
C ILE A 226 -17.68 -1.55 -13.52
N THR A 227 -17.75 -0.95 -12.34
CA THR A 227 -18.27 -1.64 -11.15
C THR A 227 -19.01 -0.73 -10.18
N LEU A 228 -20.07 -1.27 -9.57
CA LEU A 228 -20.82 -0.64 -8.49
C LEU A 228 -20.23 -0.98 -7.09
N LYS A 229 -19.16 -1.77 -7.00
CA LYS A 229 -18.51 -2.13 -5.73
C LYS A 229 -18.07 -0.87 -4.98
N LYS A 230 -18.32 -0.82 -3.67
CA LYS A 230 -18.03 0.36 -2.84
C LYS A 230 -16.55 0.72 -2.76
N LYS A 231 -15.65 -0.28 -2.79
CA LYS A 231 -14.20 -0.06 -2.66
C LYS A 231 -13.55 -0.11 -4.04
N LYS A 232 -13.06 1.04 -4.47
CA LYS A 232 -12.41 1.26 -5.77
C LYS A 232 -11.05 1.91 -5.52
N SER A 233 -10.00 1.10 -5.44
CA SER A 233 -8.68 1.59 -5.05
C SER A 233 -7.55 0.73 -5.62
N PRO A 234 -6.31 1.21 -5.66
CA PRO A 234 -5.16 0.41 -6.08
C PRO A 234 -4.99 -0.91 -5.30
N HIS A 235 -5.45 -0.97 -4.05
CA HIS A 235 -5.43 -2.21 -3.28
C HIS A 235 -6.42 -3.26 -3.83
N ILE A 236 -7.53 -2.83 -4.41
CA ILE A 236 -8.48 -3.76 -5.06
C ILE A 236 -7.88 -4.36 -6.33
N LEU A 237 -7.20 -3.57 -7.17
CA LEU A 237 -6.48 -4.10 -8.34
C LEU A 237 -5.43 -5.13 -7.94
N ARG A 238 -4.66 -4.85 -6.89
CA ARG A 238 -3.69 -5.82 -6.36
C ARG A 238 -4.37 -7.08 -5.80
N HIS A 239 -5.55 -6.95 -5.18
CA HIS A 239 -6.33 -8.09 -4.71
C HIS A 239 -6.88 -8.90 -5.89
N SER A 240 -7.38 -8.23 -6.94
CA SER A 240 -7.84 -8.86 -8.18
C SER A 240 -6.71 -9.62 -8.87
N PHE A 241 -5.53 -9.00 -9.04
CA PHE A 241 -4.34 -9.67 -9.53
C PHE A 241 -4.08 -10.98 -8.77
N ALA A 242 -4.02 -10.91 -7.43
CA ALA A 242 -3.73 -12.09 -6.61
C ALA A 242 -4.79 -13.19 -6.80
N THR A 243 -6.08 -12.79 -6.83
CA THR A 243 -7.20 -13.73 -6.97
C THR A 243 -7.21 -14.39 -8.34
N HIS A 244 -7.06 -13.61 -9.42
CA HIS A 244 -7.08 -14.14 -10.79
C HIS A 244 -5.93 -15.08 -11.04
N VAL A 245 -4.71 -14.69 -10.68
CA VAL A 245 -3.53 -15.54 -10.85
C VAL A 245 -3.63 -16.85 -10.04
N LEU A 246 -4.22 -16.81 -8.84
CA LEU A 246 -4.48 -18.01 -8.05
C LEU A 246 -5.58 -18.89 -8.64
N ASN A 247 -6.69 -18.29 -9.12
CA ASN A 247 -7.79 -19.02 -9.76
C ASN A 247 -7.32 -19.72 -11.05
N ASN A 248 -6.36 -19.11 -11.76
CA ASN A 248 -5.75 -19.66 -12.97
C ASN A 248 -4.59 -20.64 -12.66
N GLY A 249 -4.56 -21.19 -11.45
CA GLY A 249 -3.71 -22.32 -11.07
C GLY A 249 -2.30 -21.97 -10.58
N ALA A 250 -1.98 -20.70 -10.38
CA ALA A 250 -0.67 -20.35 -9.83
C ALA A 250 -0.53 -20.77 -8.35
N GLU A 251 0.63 -21.28 -8.00
CA GLU A 251 0.95 -21.60 -6.61
C GLU A 251 0.95 -20.34 -5.73
N ILE A 252 0.29 -20.41 -4.58
CA ILE A 252 0.22 -19.30 -3.60
C ILE A 252 1.61 -18.79 -3.16
N SER A 253 2.60 -19.68 -3.09
CA SER A 253 3.99 -19.37 -2.77
C SER A 253 4.62 -18.41 -3.81
N LYS A 254 4.34 -18.61 -5.09
CA LYS A 254 4.83 -17.79 -6.21
C LYS A 254 4.13 -16.43 -6.23
N VAL A 255 2.81 -16.41 -6.04
CA VAL A 255 2.03 -15.17 -5.95
C VAL A 255 2.50 -14.32 -4.77
N LYS A 256 2.76 -14.92 -3.60
CA LYS A 256 3.35 -14.22 -2.44
C LYS A 256 4.70 -13.59 -2.76
N LYS A 257 5.57 -14.27 -3.54
CA LYS A 257 6.88 -13.75 -3.99
C LYS A 257 6.70 -12.53 -4.89
N ILE A 258 5.84 -12.61 -5.92
CA ILE A 258 5.55 -11.47 -6.82
C ILE A 258 5.01 -10.28 -6.02
N LEU A 259 4.12 -10.51 -5.07
CA LEU A 259 3.52 -9.46 -4.27
C LEU A 259 4.47 -8.90 -3.18
N GLY A 260 5.53 -9.60 -2.80
CA GLY A 260 6.45 -9.15 -1.74
C GLY A 260 5.79 -9.14 -0.36
N HIS A 261 5.06 -10.22 0.00
CA HIS A 261 4.51 -10.40 1.33
C HIS A 261 5.62 -10.82 2.30
N SER A 262 5.88 -10.02 3.33
CA SER A 262 7.04 -10.09 4.23
C SER A 262 6.90 -11.05 5.41
N SER A 263 6.02 -12.04 5.37
CA SER A 263 6.01 -13.07 6.42
C SER A 263 6.86 -14.25 5.95
N LEU A 264 8.08 -14.22 6.24
CA LEU A 264 9.10 -15.25 6.50
C LEU A 264 10.48 -14.69 6.14
N ALA A 265 11.38 -14.75 7.11
CA ALA A 265 12.73 -14.27 7.04
C ALA A 265 13.47 -14.87 5.84
N SER A 266 14.02 -14.03 5.03
CA SER A 266 15.33 -14.13 4.40
C SER A 266 15.39 -13.18 3.20
N THR A 267 16.50 -12.52 3.04
CA THR A 267 16.93 -11.89 1.79
C THR A 267 17.03 -13.02 0.77
N GLN A 268 15.97 -13.28 0.01
CA GLN A 268 16.03 -14.29 -1.05
C GLN A 268 16.87 -13.71 -2.18
N VAL A 269 18.03 -14.30 -2.41
CA VAL A 269 18.81 -14.09 -3.62
C VAL A 269 17.96 -14.60 -4.77
N TYR A 270 17.56 -13.70 -5.67
CA TYR A 270 16.88 -14.07 -6.89
C TYR A 270 17.91 -14.65 -7.85
N THR A 271 17.93 -15.96 -8.01
CA THR A 271 18.70 -16.64 -9.05
C THR A 271 17.95 -16.57 -10.39
N ASN A 272 18.66 -16.64 -11.51
CA ASN A 272 18.03 -16.63 -12.86
C ASN A 272 16.94 -17.72 -12.98
N GLY A 273 17.15 -18.92 -12.45
CA GLY A 273 16.15 -19.99 -12.48
C GLY A 273 14.88 -19.68 -11.69
N ASN A 274 14.97 -18.93 -10.58
CA ASN A 274 13.79 -18.48 -9.84
C ASN A 274 12.97 -17.43 -10.60
N ILE A 275 13.65 -16.56 -11.36
CA ILE A 275 13.00 -15.51 -12.16
C ILE A 275 12.28 -16.14 -13.35
N GLU A 276 12.90 -17.06 -14.06
CA GLU A 276 12.27 -17.80 -15.17
C GLU A 276 11.01 -18.56 -14.69
N GLN A 277 11.06 -19.17 -13.52
CA GLN A 277 9.90 -19.83 -12.94
C GLN A 277 8.76 -18.83 -12.63
N LEU A 278 9.07 -17.62 -12.14
CA LEU A 278 8.08 -16.58 -11.94
C LEU A 278 7.46 -16.11 -13.25
N LYS A 279 8.25 -15.98 -14.33
CA LYS A 279 7.78 -15.65 -15.67
C LYS A 279 6.83 -16.71 -16.22
N ARG A 280 7.19 -17.99 -16.11
CA ARG A 280 6.30 -19.09 -16.54
C ARG A 280 4.94 -19.03 -15.83
N VAL A 281 4.96 -18.89 -14.51
CA VAL A 281 3.71 -18.78 -13.73
C VAL A 281 2.91 -17.55 -14.13
N PHE A 282 3.57 -16.40 -14.33
CA PHE A 282 2.92 -15.18 -14.77
C PHE A 282 2.27 -15.36 -16.15
N ASN A 283 3.02 -15.87 -17.12
CA ASN A 283 2.55 -16.07 -18.50
C ASN A 283 1.42 -17.09 -18.61
N GLN A 284 1.40 -18.11 -17.73
CA GLN A 284 0.35 -19.13 -17.71
C GLN A 284 -0.92 -18.71 -16.96
N ALA A 285 -0.78 -17.87 -15.93
CA ALA A 285 -1.88 -17.63 -14.99
C ALA A 285 -2.43 -16.21 -15.02
N HIS A 286 -1.69 -15.22 -15.56
CA HIS A 286 -2.19 -13.85 -15.57
C HIS A 286 -3.08 -13.58 -16.80
N PRO A 287 -4.33 -13.08 -16.66
CA PRO A 287 -5.25 -12.88 -17.78
C PRO A 287 -4.71 -12.00 -18.91
N ARG A 288 -3.87 -11.01 -18.60
CA ARG A 288 -3.23 -10.12 -19.60
C ARG A 288 -1.98 -10.69 -20.26
N ALA A 289 -1.42 -11.78 -19.74
CA ALA A 289 -0.25 -12.45 -20.33
C ALA A 289 -0.64 -13.69 -21.12
N TYR A 290 -1.79 -14.28 -20.78
CA TYR A 290 -2.35 -15.44 -21.47
C TYR A 290 -2.89 -14.97 -22.85
N LYS A 291 -2.30 -15.43 -23.93
CA LYS A 291 -2.93 -15.37 -25.26
C LYS A 291 -3.97 -16.49 -25.28
N LYS A 292 -5.27 -16.21 -25.36
CA LYS A 292 -6.24 -17.19 -25.83
C LYS A 292 -5.75 -17.57 -27.25
N GLU A 293 -5.33 -18.81 -27.45
CA GLU A 293 -5.23 -19.37 -28.78
C GLU A 293 -6.68 -19.43 -29.29
N ASP A 294 -6.97 -18.66 -30.34
CA ASP A 294 -8.23 -18.73 -31.09
C ASP A 294 -8.33 -20.05 -31.84
#